data_255777522bccda3a192f178230e7f419
#
_entry.id   255777522bccda3a192f178230e7f419
#
_cell.length_a   1.000
_cell.length_b   1.000
_cell.length_c   1.000
_cell.angle_alpha   90.00
_cell.angle_beta   90.00
_cell.angle_gamma   90.00
#
_symmetry.space_group_name_H-M   'P 1'
#
loop_
_entity.id
_entity.type
_entity.pdbx_description
1 polymer ?
#
loop_
_entity_poly.entity_id
_entity_poly.type
_entity_poly.pdbx_seq_one_letter_code
_entity_poly.pdbx_strand_id
1 'polypeptide(L)'
;VGDLPGVELLVCTTCRNGMAVDADGARPGSVLHDRLVGADLPEGVTLRAVECLSNCDSGCSVVLRGGAKRWTYVYGNLDPEKADIVLDGAARYRATSDGLVPWRERPEHFRKNCIARIPPLEDL
;
A
#
# COMPACT_ATOMS: atom_id res chain seq x y z
N VAL A 1 -13.86 12.67 9.02
CA VAL A 1 -12.96 11.53 8.82
C VAL A 1 -13.45 10.31 9.60
N GLY A 2 -13.91 10.51 10.85
CA GLY A 2 -14.39 9.41 11.68
C GLY A 2 -15.56 8.62 11.12
N ASP A 3 -16.35 9.22 10.22
CA ASP A 3 -17.50 8.55 9.61
C ASP A 3 -17.15 7.75 8.36
N LEU A 4 -15.92 7.85 7.88
CA LEU A 4 -15.51 7.14 6.68
C LEU A 4 -15.16 5.68 7.01
N PRO A 5 -15.45 4.73 6.09
CA PRO A 5 -15.06 3.34 6.29
C PRO A 5 -13.56 3.18 6.51
N GLY A 6 -13.18 2.18 7.26
CA GLY A 6 -11.78 1.87 7.49
C GLY A 6 -11.06 1.47 6.21
N VAL A 7 -9.74 1.55 6.25
CA VAL A 7 -8.86 1.26 5.10
C VAL A 7 -7.98 0.08 5.47
N GLU A 8 -7.78 -0.82 4.52
CA GLU A 8 -6.79 -1.89 4.64
C GLU A 8 -5.57 -1.54 3.79
N LEU A 9 -4.40 -1.64 4.42
CA LEU A 9 -3.10 -1.54 3.74
C LEU A 9 -2.55 -2.96 3.64
N LEU A 10 -2.53 -3.50 2.42
CA LEU A 10 -2.02 -4.85 2.18
C LEU A 10 -0.58 -4.75 1.72
N VAL A 11 0.29 -5.58 2.28
CA VAL A 11 1.72 -5.59 1.94
C VAL A 11 2.12 -6.99 1.48
N CYS A 12 2.74 -7.08 0.31
CA CYS A 12 3.25 -8.34 -0.23
C CYS A 12 4.52 -8.74 0.54
N THR A 13 4.46 -9.80 1.33
CA THR A 13 5.57 -10.21 2.18
C THR A 13 6.60 -11.10 1.48
N THR A 14 6.25 -11.69 0.33
CA THR A 14 7.18 -12.54 -0.41
C THR A 14 7.93 -11.81 -1.51
N CYS A 15 7.69 -10.50 -1.66
CA CYS A 15 8.32 -9.71 -2.70
C CYS A 15 9.83 -9.61 -2.49
N ARG A 16 10.57 -9.84 -3.58
CA ARG A 16 12.03 -9.77 -3.58
C ARG A 16 12.58 -8.45 -4.10
N ASN A 17 11.72 -7.56 -4.55
CA ASN A 17 12.12 -6.29 -5.14
C ASN A 17 13.16 -6.47 -6.26
N GLY A 18 13.01 -7.53 -7.07
CA GLY A 18 13.95 -7.83 -8.14
C GLY A 18 15.29 -8.39 -7.69
N MET A 19 15.50 -8.60 -6.39
CA MET A 19 16.76 -9.07 -5.83
C MET A 19 16.71 -10.55 -5.51
N ALA A 20 17.89 -11.18 -5.45
CA ALA A 20 17.99 -12.56 -4.97
C ALA A 20 17.64 -12.60 -3.48
N VAL A 21 17.10 -13.73 -3.03
CA VAL A 21 16.83 -13.94 -1.60
C VAL A 21 18.16 -14.03 -0.86
N ASP A 22 18.28 -13.28 0.24
CA ASP A 22 19.45 -13.34 1.10
C ASP A 22 19.63 -14.71 1.72
N ALA A 23 20.87 -14.98 2.18
CA ALA A 23 21.18 -16.20 2.91
C ALA A 23 20.27 -16.39 4.13
N ASP A 24 19.84 -15.29 4.75
CA ASP A 24 18.94 -15.30 5.90
C ASP A 24 17.47 -15.46 5.51
N GLY A 25 17.17 -15.45 4.22
CA GLY A 25 15.82 -15.60 3.72
C GLY A 25 14.93 -14.38 3.89
N ALA A 26 15.45 -13.27 4.39
CA ALA A 26 14.66 -12.05 4.56
C ALA A 26 14.38 -11.41 3.21
N ARG A 27 13.10 -11.19 2.90
CA ARG A 27 12.67 -10.56 1.64
C ARG A 27 12.34 -9.11 1.88
N PRO A 28 12.63 -8.21 0.91
CA PRO A 28 12.31 -6.79 1.06
C PRO A 28 10.85 -6.53 1.45
N GLY A 29 9.91 -7.29 0.89
CA GLY A 29 8.49 -7.14 1.26
C GLY A 29 8.22 -7.44 2.73
N SER A 30 8.86 -8.48 3.25
CA SER A 30 8.74 -8.83 4.66
C SER A 30 9.36 -7.76 5.56
N VAL A 31 10.50 -7.21 5.16
CA VAL A 31 11.16 -6.14 5.91
C VAL A 31 10.30 -4.88 5.91
N LEU A 32 9.71 -4.53 4.77
CA LEU A 32 8.79 -3.40 4.68
C LEU A 32 7.60 -3.60 5.63
N HIS A 33 7.01 -4.79 5.61
CA HIS A 33 5.89 -5.11 6.51
C HIS A 33 6.30 -4.94 7.98
N ASP A 34 7.48 -5.45 8.35
CA ASP A 34 7.95 -5.35 9.73
C ASP A 34 8.14 -3.90 10.18
N ARG A 35 8.64 -3.05 9.28
CA ARG A 35 8.78 -1.62 9.58
C ARG A 35 7.44 -0.94 9.76
N LEU A 36 6.44 -1.33 8.99
CA LEU A 36 5.09 -0.79 9.12
C LEU A 36 4.42 -1.27 10.41
N VAL A 37 4.67 -2.51 10.83
CA VAL A 37 4.17 -3.02 12.12
C VAL A 37 4.70 -2.20 13.27
N GLY A 38 5.98 -1.81 13.21
CA GLY A 38 6.60 -1.01 14.27
C GLY A 38 6.27 0.48 14.22
N ALA A 39 5.55 0.94 13.20
CA ALA A 39 5.22 2.35 13.02
C ALA A 39 3.83 2.66 13.57
N ASP A 40 3.56 3.94 13.83
CA ASP A 40 2.21 4.39 14.21
C ASP A 40 1.36 4.48 12.95
N LEU A 41 0.42 3.55 12.79
CA LEU A 41 -0.48 3.57 11.65
C LEU A 41 -1.48 4.73 11.77
N PRO A 42 -1.84 5.38 10.64
CA PRO A 42 -2.89 6.39 10.65
C PRO A 42 -4.20 5.81 11.20
N GLU A 43 -5.00 6.66 11.84
CA GLU A 43 -6.30 6.25 12.35
C GLU A 43 -7.16 5.66 11.23
N GLY A 44 -7.80 4.55 11.51
CA GLY A 44 -8.68 3.89 10.55
C GLY A 44 -7.96 3.04 9.49
N VAL A 45 -6.64 2.90 9.60
CA VAL A 45 -5.85 2.06 8.68
C VAL A 45 -5.45 0.78 9.39
N THR A 46 -5.77 -0.36 8.78
CA THR A 46 -5.38 -1.69 9.27
C THR A 46 -4.34 -2.28 8.34
N LEU A 47 -3.22 -2.74 8.92
CA LEU A 47 -2.15 -3.38 8.15
C LEU A 47 -2.43 -4.88 8.04
N ARG A 48 -2.29 -5.40 6.82
CA ARG A 48 -2.44 -6.83 6.57
C ARG A 48 -1.30 -7.35 5.70
N ALA A 49 -0.72 -8.48 6.11
CA ALA A 49 0.28 -9.16 5.31
C ALA A 49 -0.43 -10.07 4.31
N VAL A 50 0.03 -10.07 3.07
CA VAL A 50 -0.41 -11.03 2.06
C VAL A 50 0.82 -11.69 1.45
N GLU A 51 0.70 -12.94 1.03
CA GLU A 51 1.84 -13.66 0.49
C GLU A 51 2.30 -13.10 -0.85
N CYS A 52 1.36 -12.79 -1.73
CA CYS A 52 1.72 -12.35 -3.07
C CYS A 52 0.63 -11.49 -3.69
N LEU A 53 1.03 -10.41 -4.34
CA LEU A 53 0.14 -9.53 -5.11
C LEU A 53 0.38 -9.69 -6.61
N SER A 54 1.13 -10.73 -7.01
CA SER A 54 1.44 -11.04 -8.41
C SER A 54 2.14 -9.91 -9.15
N ASN A 55 2.92 -9.10 -8.45
CA ASN A 55 3.64 -7.97 -9.03
C ASN A 55 5.13 -8.06 -8.70
N CYS A 56 5.68 -9.27 -8.79
CA CYS A 56 7.06 -9.53 -8.36
C CYS A 56 8.11 -8.73 -9.12
N ASP A 57 7.85 -8.41 -10.39
CA ASP A 57 8.80 -7.65 -11.22
C ASP A 57 8.87 -6.18 -10.83
N SER A 58 7.87 -5.68 -10.15
CA SER A 58 7.79 -4.27 -9.73
C SER A 58 7.55 -4.14 -8.22
N GLY A 59 7.97 -5.16 -7.47
CA GLY A 59 7.85 -5.12 -5.99
C GLY A 59 8.90 -4.21 -5.37
N CYS A 60 8.80 -3.89 -4.10
CA CYS A 60 7.70 -4.30 -3.20
C CYS A 60 6.38 -3.67 -3.58
N SER A 61 5.30 -4.39 -3.30
CA SER A 61 3.96 -3.93 -3.67
C SER A 61 3.07 -3.78 -2.45
N VAL A 62 2.22 -2.77 -2.50
CA VAL A 62 1.19 -2.54 -1.48
C VAL A 62 -0.13 -2.23 -2.16
N VAL A 63 -1.23 -2.49 -1.44
CA VAL A 63 -2.58 -2.17 -1.89
C VAL A 63 -3.26 -1.32 -0.84
N LEU A 64 -3.95 -0.26 -1.28
CA LEU A 64 -4.84 0.52 -0.44
C LEU A 64 -6.26 0.26 -0.91
N ARG A 65 -7.09 -0.26 0.00
CA ARG A 65 -8.51 -0.50 -0.28
C ARG A 65 -9.34 -0.29 0.98
N GLY A 66 -10.61 -0.02 0.82
CA GLY A 66 -11.51 0.10 1.97
C GLY A 66 -12.83 0.72 1.60
N GLY A 67 -13.91 0.06 2.04
CA GLY A 67 -15.27 0.50 1.76
C GLY A 67 -15.68 0.20 0.31
N ALA A 68 -17.00 0.18 0.07
CA ALA A 68 -17.54 -0.14 -1.25
C ALA A 68 -17.46 1.03 -2.24
N LYS A 69 -17.18 2.22 -1.76
CA LYS A 69 -17.17 3.44 -2.58
C LYS A 69 -15.78 3.93 -2.96
N ARG A 70 -14.72 3.36 -2.38
CA ARG A 70 -13.36 3.80 -2.67
C ARG A 70 -12.75 2.99 -3.80
N TRP A 71 -12.01 3.68 -4.66
CA TRP A 71 -11.14 3.04 -5.62
C TRP A 71 -10.03 2.29 -4.88
N THR A 72 -9.66 1.12 -5.40
CA THR A 72 -8.54 0.36 -4.87
C THR A 72 -7.29 0.69 -5.69
N TYR A 73 -6.18 0.95 -5.02
CA TYR A 73 -4.91 1.29 -5.68
C TYR A 73 -3.84 0.27 -5.36
N VAL A 74 -3.08 -0.11 -6.39
CA VAL A 74 -1.91 -0.98 -6.27
C VAL A 74 -0.68 -0.16 -6.62
N TYR A 75 0.28 -0.12 -5.72
CA TYR A 75 1.54 0.60 -5.92
C TYR A 75 2.71 -0.37 -5.87
N GLY A 76 3.72 -0.11 -6.69
CA GLY A 76 4.89 -0.96 -6.78
C GLY A 76 6.19 -0.20 -6.64
N ASN A 77 7.29 -0.89 -6.93
CA ASN A 77 8.65 -0.35 -6.87
C ASN A 77 9.00 0.26 -5.52
N LEU A 78 8.38 -0.25 -4.45
CA LEU A 78 8.67 0.17 -3.08
C LEU A 78 9.86 -0.61 -2.53
N ASP A 79 10.41 -0.13 -1.43
CA ASP A 79 11.44 -0.83 -0.68
C ASP A 79 11.23 -0.53 0.80
N PRO A 80 11.95 -1.23 1.70
CA PRO A 80 11.77 -1.03 3.14
C PRO A 80 12.00 0.41 3.63
N GLU A 81 12.80 1.18 2.92
CA GLU A 81 13.09 2.56 3.32
C GLU A 81 11.94 3.52 3.00
N LYS A 82 10.94 3.06 2.25
CA LYS A 82 9.79 3.88 1.85
C LYS A 82 8.57 3.69 2.76
N ALA A 83 8.74 3.12 3.94
CA ALA A 83 7.65 2.92 4.88
C ALA A 83 6.92 4.24 5.19
N ASP A 84 7.65 5.33 5.37
CA ASP A 84 7.05 6.64 5.67
C ASP A 84 6.16 7.13 4.53
N ILE A 85 6.58 6.89 3.28
CA ILE A 85 5.81 7.26 2.10
C ILE A 85 4.51 6.47 2.06
N VAL A 86 4.57 5.17 2.37
CA VAL A 86 3.39 4.31 2.41
C VAL A 86 2.42 4.80 3.46
N LEU A 87 2.91 5.17 4.65
CA LEU A 87 2.05 5.66 5.73
C LEU A 87 1.40 7.00 5.37
N ASP A 88 2.15 7.92 4.78
CA ASP A 88 1.60 9.19 4.33
C ASP A 88 0.51 8.99 3.27
N GLY A 89 0.78 8.13 2.30
CA GLY A 89 -0.21 7.81 1.27
C GLY A 89 -1.46 7.16 1.84
N ALA A 90 -1.30 6.26 2.80
CA ALA A 90 -2.43 5.60 3.47
C ALA A 90 -3.29 6.60 4.24
N ALA A 91 -2.66 7.55 4.94
CA ALA A 91 -3.38 8.59 5.68
C ALA A 91 -4.20 9.48 4.75
N ARG A 92 -3.62 9.89 3.63
CA ARG A 92 -4.32 10.72 2.64
C ARG A 92 -5.46 9.96 1.99
N TYR A 93 -5.24 8.69 1.68
CA TYR A 93 -6.28 7.82 1.12
C TYR A 93 -7.44 7.65 2.10
N ARG A 94 -7.14 7.42 3.38
CA ARG A 94 -8.15 7.27 4.43
C ARG A 94 -9.01 8.52 4.59
N ALA A 95 -8.44 9.69 4.36
CA ALA A 95 -9.17 10.96 4.48
C ALA A 95 -10.15 11.21 3.33
N THR A 96 -10.16 10.37 2.30
CA THR A 96 -11.10 10.50 1.18
C THR A 96 -12.29 9.57 1.34
N SER A 97 -13.43 9.95 0.75
CA SER A 97 -14.61 9.06 0.71
C SER A 97 -14.55 8.09 -0.47
N ASP A 98 -13.85 8.45 -1.54
CA ASP A 98 -13.80 7.70 -2.80
C ASP A 98 -12.42 7.15 -3.13
N GLY A 99 -11.42 7.39 -2.31
CA GLY A 99 -10.06 6.95 -2.56
C GLY A 99 -9.29 7.78 -3.58
N LEU A 100 -9.91 8.80 -4.15
CA LEU A 100 -9.28 9.63 -5.18
C LEU A 100 -8.56 10.81 -4.53
N VAL A 101 -7.35 10.57 -4.04
CA VAL A 101 -6.51 11.62 -3.49
C VAL A 101 -6.13 12.58 -4.62
N PRO A 102 -6.29 13.90 -4.44
CA PRO A 102 -5.87 14.85 -5.47
C PRO A 102 -4.42 14.62 -5.89
N TRP A 103 -4.15 14.72 -7.19
CA TRP A 103 -2.83 14.38 -7.74
C TRP A 103 -1.69 15.08 -7.02
N ARG A 104 -1.85 16.37 -6.70
CA ARG A 104 -0.81 17.15 -6.06
C ARG A 104 -0.54 16.73 -4.60
N GLU A 105 -1.51 16.08 -3.97
CA GLU A 105 -1.38 15.65 -2.58
C GLU A 105 -0.84 14.24 -2.46
N ARG A 106 -0.70 13.52 -3.57
CA ARG A 106 -0.14 12.17 -3.54
C ARG A 106 1.37 12.22 -3.36
N PRO A 107 1.95 11.32 -2.56
CA PRO A 107 3.41 11.19 -2.52
C PRO A 107 3.97 10.99 -3.92
N GLU A 108 5.12 11.59 -4.20
CA GLU A 108 5.73 11.51 -5.53
C GLU A 108 5.90 10.07 -6.01
N HIS A 109 6.34 9.19 -5.12
CA HIS A 109 6.50 7.78 -5.46
C HIS A 109 5.20 7.16 -5.94
N PHE A 110 4.09 7.48 -5.27
CA PHE A 110 2.77 6.95 -5.66
C PHE A 110 2.31 7.49 -7.01
N ARG A 111 2.63 8.74 -7.32
CA ARG A 111 2.29 9.31 -8.62
C ARG A 111 2.99 8.58 -9.77
N LYS A 112 4.23 8.16 -9.53
CA LYS A 112 5.07 7.54 -10.57
C LYS A 112 4.96 6.03 -10.64
N ASN A 113 4.44 5.39 -9.60
CA ASN A 113 4.49 3.94 -9.46
C ASN A 113 3.14 3.31 -9.14
N CYS A 114 2.05 3.92 -9.59
CA CYS A 114 0.73 3.30 -9.53
C CYS A 114 0.67 2.22 -10.60
N ILE A 115 0.58 0.97 -10.18
CA ILE A 115 0.54 -0.18 -11.08
C ILE A 115 -0.85 -0.37 -11.65
N ALA A 116 -1.86 -0.22 -10.79
CA ALA A 116 -3.26 -0.41 -11.20
C ALA A 116 -4.18 0.33 -10.25
N ARG A 117 -5.35 0.71 -10.74
CA ARG A 117 -6.45 1.17 -9.91
C ARG A 117 -7.70 0.41 -10.31
N ILE A 118 -8.52 0.09 -9.33
CA ILE A 118 -9.69 -0.76 -9.53
C ILE A 118 -10.92 0.03 -9.09
N PRO A 119 -11.96 0.10 -9.94
CA PRO A 119 -13.18 0.83 -9.60
C PRO A 119 -13.85 0.31 -8.33
N PRO A 120 -14.57 1.16 -7.61
CA PRO A 120 -15.33 0.72 -6.43
C PRO A 120 -16.37 -0.33 -6.79
N LEU A 121 -16.69 -1.18 -5.82
CA LEU A 121 -17.71 -2.21 -6.02
C LEU A 121 -19.07 -1.62 -6.41
N GLU A 122 -19.41 -0.46 -5.85
CA GLU A 122 -20.71 0.17 -6.10
C GLU A 122 -20.80 0.83 -7.47
N ASP A 123 -19.69 1.00 -8.17
CA ASP A 123 -19.68 1.60 -9.52
C ASP A 123 -19.82 0.57 -10.64
N LEU A 124 -19.92 -0.69 -10.29
CA LEU A 124 -20.02 -1.76 -11.29
C LEU A 124 -21.45 -2.11 -11.69
#